data_1dd94714fc53f7756848d08156a066dd
#
_entry.id   1dd94714fc53f7756848d08156a066dd
#
_cell.length_a   1.000
_cell.length_b   1.000
_cell.length_c   1.000
_cell.angle_alpha   90.00
_cell.angle_beta   90.00
_cell.angle_gamma   90.00
#
_symmetry.space_group_name_H-M   'P 1'
#
loop_
_entity.id
_entity.type
_entity.pdbx_description
1 polymer ?
#
loop_
_entity_poly.entity_id
_entity_poly.type
_entity_poly.pdbx_seq_one_letter_code
_entity_poly.pdbx_strand_id
1 'polypeptide(L)' 'MTHHEPVQTDDELLKPKQVANELQLNIETIYRYIRSQQLPVVRLSAREFRIRRSELDRFLQEHETGKYTD' A
#
# COMPACT_ATOMS: atom_id res chain seq x y z
N MET A 1 19.91 -20.88 0.70
CA MET A 1 19.75 -20.51 0.48
C MET A 1 19.14 -19.86 0.27
N THR A 2 18.86 -19.58 0.32
CA THR A 2 18.43 -19.06 0.10
C THR A 2 17.97 -18.22 -0.25
N HIS A 3 17.73 -17.94 -0.39
CA HIS A 3 17.43 -17.20 -0.70
C HIS A 3 16.79 -16.46 -0.93
N HIS A 4 16.49 -16.08 -1.10
CA HIS A 4 15.79 -15.47 -1.38
C HIS A 4 15.68 -14.46 -1.45
N GLU A 5 15.63 -13.88 -1.39
CA GLU A 5 15.50 -13.06 -1.39
C GLU A 5 15.45 -12.01 -1.80
N PRO A 6 15.80 -11.63 -1.97
CA PRO A 6 16.12 -10.48 -2.55
C PRO A 6 15.00 -9.75 -3.07
N VAL A 7 14.25 -10.33 -3.52
CA VAL A 7 13.20 -9.78 -3.96
C VAL A 7 12.62 -8.86 -3.08
N GLN A 8 12.78 -9.05 -1.91
CA GLN A 8 12.18 -8.29 -0.98
C GLN A 8 12.59 -6.90 -0.99
N THR A 9 13.64 -6.55 -1.52
CA THR A 9 14.09 -5.22 -1.45
C THR A 9 13.17 -4.29 -2.18
N ASP A 10 12.50 -4.76 -3.18
CA ASP A 10 11.63 -3.92 -3.90
C ASP A 10 10.28 -3.88 -3.27
N ASP A 11 10.02 -4.73 -2.35
CA ASP A 11 8.69 -4.83 -1.78
C ASP A 11 8.73 -4.40 -0.34
N GLU A 12 9.15 -3.19 -0.13
CA GLU A 12 9.21 -2.60 1.15
C GLU A 12 7.86 -2.63 1.84
N LEU A 13 7.86 -2.75 3.14
CA LEU A 13 6.62 -2.76 3.90
C LEU A 13 6.43 -1.37 4.50
N LEU A 14 5.32 -0.76 4.18
CA LEU A 14 5.04 0.62 4.58
C LEU A 14 3.98 0.66 5.65
N LYS A 15 4.09 1.60 6.55
CA LYS A 15 3.05 1.78 7.55
C LYS A 15 1.92 2.57 6.91
N PRO A 16 0.70 2.39 7.37
CA PRO A 16 -0.42 3.15 6.82
C PRO A 16 -0.17 4.66 6.87
N LYS A 17 0.48 5.13 7.93
CA LYS A 17 0.74 6.54 8.03
C LYS A 17 1.72 7.00 6.96
N GLN A 18 2.68 6.17 6.62
CA GLN A 18 3.61 6.52 5.57
C GLN A 18 2.89 6.63 4.25
N VAL A 19 1.95 5.72 3.99
CA VAL A 19 1.19 5.75 2.76
C VAL A 19 0.34 7.01 2.72
N ALA A 20 -0.29 7.34 3.83
CA ALA A 20 -1.11 8.54 3.91
C ALA A 20 -0.26 9.77 3.59
N ASN A 21 0.94 9.82 4.13
CA ASN A 21 1.81 10.95 3.88
C ASN A 21 2.25 11.01 2.43
N GLU A 22 2.58 9.87 1.85
CA GLU A 22 3.03 9.87 0.46
C GLU A 22 1.92 10.30 -0.47
N LEU A 23 0.71 9.89 -0.19
CA LEU A 23 -0.41 10.24 -1.05
C LEU A 23 -1.06 11.55 -0.63
N GLN A 24 -0.61 12.10 0.49
CA GLN A 24 -1.15 13.34 1.03
C GLN A 24 -2.63 13.21 1.30
N LEU A 25 -2.99 12.09 1.90
CA LEU A 25 -4.36 11.82 2.25
C LEU A 25 -4.47 11.69 3.75
N ASN A 26 -5.68 11.79 4.24
CA ASN A 26 -5.94 11.58 5.63
C ASN A 26 -5.76 10.11 5.95
N ILE A 27 -5.21 9.80 7.10
CA ILE A 27 -4.97 8.42 7.48
C ILE A 27 -6.27 7.62 7.49
N GLU A 28 -7.38 8.25 7.81
CA GLU A 28 -8.63 7.54 7.83
C GLU A 28 -9.06 7.11 6.45
N THR A 29 -8.67 7.86 5.43
CA THR A 29 -8.96 7.48 4.07
C THR A 29 -8.19 6.20 3.74
N ILE A 30 -6.95 6.08 4.23
CA ILE A 30 -6.17 4.88 3.99
C ILE A 30 -6.82 3.68 4.67
N TYR A 31 -7.29 3.86 5.91
CA TYR A 31 -7.96 2.77 6.59
C TYR A 31 -9.25 2.36 5.88
N ARG A 32 -9.93 3.32 5.26
CA ARG A 32 -11.12 3.00 4.52
C ARG A 32 -10.78 2.12 3.31
N TYR A 33 -9.69 2.43 2.61
CA TYR A 33 -9.26 1.62 1.49
C TYR A 33 -8.87 0.22 1.96
N ILE A 34 -8.27 0.12 3.13
CA ILE A 34 -7.89 -1.17 3.66
C ILE A 34 -9.14 -1.98 4.01
N ARG A 35 -10.10 -1.36 4.68
CA ARG A 35 -11.30 -2.07 5.07
C ARG A 35 -12.12 -2.52 3.89
N SER A 36 -12.12 -1.74 2.81
CA SER A 36 -12.89 -2.10 1.64
C SER A 36 -12.12 -3.05 0.75
N GLN A 37 -10.91 -3.43 1.20
CA GLN A 37 -10.08 -4.38 0.49
C GLN A 37 -9.58 -3.88 -0.86
N GLN A 38 -9.56 -2.59 -1.04
CA GLN A 38 -8.97 -2.03 -2.23
C GLN A 38 -7.46 -1.98 -2.08
N LEU A 39 -6.97 -1.95 -0.84
CA LEU A 39 -5.55 -1.88 -0.59
C LEU A 39 -5.20 -3.04 0.33
N PRO A 40 -4.65 -4.12 -0.21
CA PRO A 40 -4.31 -5.28 0.61
C PRO A 40 -3.20 -4.97 1.57
N VAL A 41 -3.21 -5.61 2.72
CA VAL A 41 -2.20 -5.37 3.74
C VAL A 41 -1.63 -6.66 4.26
N VAL A 42 -0.47 -6.55 4.86
CA VAL A 42 0.14 -7.65 5.58
C VAL A 42 -0.17 -7.37 7.03
N ARG A 43 -0.84 -8.27 7.69
CA ARG A 43 -1.19 -8.08 9.08
C ARG A 43 -0.12 -8.68 9.96
N LEU A 44 0.54 -7.87 10.75
CA LEU A 44 1.61 -8.34 11.60
C LEU A 44 1.09 -8.71 12.99
N SER A 45 0.03 -8.05 13.43
CA SER A 45 -0.59 -8.37 14.70
C SER A 45 -1.99 -7.82 14.65
N ALA A 46 -2.69 -7.91 15.74
CA ALA A 46 -4.08 -7.47 15.77
C ALA A 46 -4.23 -6.01 15.38
N ARG A 47 -3.22 -5.23 15.63
CA ARG A 47 -3.33 -3.82 15.34
C ARG A 47 -2.27 -3.28 14.42
N GLU A 48 -1.40 -4.12 13.93
CA GLU A 48 -0.32 -3.64 13.09
C GLU A 48 -0.42 -4.16 11.69
N PHE A 49 -0.53 -3.27 10.75
CA PHE A 49 -0.60 -3.62 9.35
C PHE A 49 0.55 -2.98 8.62
N ARG A 50 0.91 -3.56 7.50
CA ARG A 50 1.87 -2.92 6.61
C ARG A 50 1.34 -3.08 5.19
N ILE A 51 1.66 -2.14 4.35
CA ILE A 51 1.27 -2.19 2.95
C ILE A 51 2.53 -2.44 2.15
N ARG A 52 2.50 -3.42 1.26
CA ARG A 52 3.64 -3.69 0.43
C ARG A 52 3.74 -2.60 -0.60
N ARG A 53 4.95 -2.16 -0.88
CA ARG A 53 5.15 -1.13 -1.89
C ARG A 53 4.54 -1.57 -3.22
N SER A 54 4.65 -2.84 -3.56
CA SER A 54 4.09 -3.33 -4.82
C SER A 54 2.58 -3.20 -4.83
N GLU A 55 1.94 -3.41 -3.69
CA GLU A 55 0.49 -3.28 -3.64
C GLU A 55 0.07 -1.81 -3.72
N LEU A 56 0.85 -0.93 -3.14
CA LEU A 56 0.55 0.47 -3.25
C LEU A 56 0.70 0.91 -4.70
N ASP A 57 1.74 0.45 -5.37
CA ASP A 57 1.97 0.81 -6.76
C ASP A 57 0.82 0.30 -7.62
N ARG A 58 0.35 -0.92 -7.36
CA ARG A 58 -0.74 -1.46 -8.11
C ARG A 58 -2.02 -0.65 -7.86
N PHE A 59 -2.26 -0.29 -6.60
CA PHE A 59 -3.42 0.49 -6.25
C PHE A 59 -3.40 1.82 -7.02
N LEU A 60 -2.25 2.46 -7.09
CA LEU A 60 -2.15 3.72 -7.80
C LEU A 60 -2.37 3.52 -9.29
N GLN A 61 -1.88 2.44 -9.84
CA GLN A 61 -2.08 2.18 -11.25
C GLN A 61 -3.54 1.97 -11.56
N GLU A 62 -4.24 1.29 -10.68
CA GLU A 62 -5.65 1.03 -10.90
C GLU A 62 -6.49 2.30 -10.79
N HIS A 63 -5.98 3.29 -10.08
CA HIS A 63 -6.70 4.53 -9.94
C HIS A 63 -6.21 5.59 -10.91
N GLU A 64 -5.22 5.25 -11.72
CA GLU A 64 -4.69 6.18 -12.65
C GLU A 64 -5.59 6.21 -13.85
N THR A 65 -6.17 7.30 -14.19
CA THR A 65 -7.11 7.28 -15.25
C THR A 65 -6.57 7.80 -16.53
N GLY A 66 -5.58 8.47 -16.53
CA GLY A 66 -5.04 8.94 -17.73
C GLY A 66 -5.87 9.94 -18.45
N LYS A 67 -7.09 9.98 -18.30
CA LYS A 67 -7.86 10.87 -18.92
C LYS A 67 -8.54 11.64 -18.01
N TYR A 68 -8.06 11.82 -16.94
CA TYR A 68 -8.65 12.54 -16.02
C TYR A 68 -9.00 13.85 -16.47
N THR A 69 -8.41 14.34 -17.33
CA THR A 69 -8.71 15.52 -17.73
C THR A 69 -9.91 15.66 -18.28
N ASP A 70 -10.33 15.28 -18.35
CA ASP A 70 -11.34 15.50 -18.90
C ASP A 70 -11.65 15.79 -19.06
#